data_5d8bd5d8dc92297413cd269d49aa4a07
#
_entry.id   5d8bd5d8dc92297413cd269d49aa4a07
#
_cell.length_a   1.000
_cell.length_b   1.000
_cell.length_c   1.000
_cell.angle_alpha   90.00
_cell.angle_beta   90.00
_cell.angle_gamma   90.00
#
_symmetry.space_group_name_H-M   'P 1'
#
loop_
_entity.id
_entity.type
_entity.pdbx_description
1 polymer ?
#
loop_
_entity_poly.entity_id
_entity_poly.type
_entity_poly.pdbx_seq_one_letter_code
_entity_poly.pdbx_strand_id
1 'polypeptide(L)'
;AYELLANPVIQTASVVTLGEWIGADPDLSVPKVAGGQTPEALGIDLSGPDEELLKISREGMLALNLREMQAIRDHFIESAKHEPRRRHLGLGSDPTDVELECLAQTWSEHCKHKIFNATIDYREMEGPVETIRSIFKTYIRGATEGVDNQVVEQGGRSWLVSVFHDNAGAVTFDDEIHLVYKVETHNSPSALDPYGGAITGIVGVNRDPFGTGRGADLLSNVWGYCFASPFYEGELPKGLLHPKRIRDGVHLGVIDGGNQSGIPYGRGWEIFDSRYLGKPLVFCGTVGSLPVTIDGKPGEEKYPRPGDAVIMVGGRIGADGIHGATFSSAALDESSPAQAVQIGDPITQKMM
;
A
#
# COMPACT_ATOMS: atom_id res chain seq x y z
N ALA A 1 -23.52 -18.09 2.17
CA ALA A 1 -22.37 -19.00 2.07
C ALA A 1 -21.32 -18.47 1.09
N TYR A 2 -21.73 -18.02 -0.09
CA TYR A 2 -20.79 -17.50 -1.11
C TYR A 2 -20.00 -16.29 -0.63
N GLU A 3 -20.64 -15.35 0.04
CA GLU A 3 -20.00 -14.12 0.55
C GLU A 3 -19.08 -14.36 1.76
N LEU A 4 -19.25 -15.49 2.46
CA LEU A 4 -18.52 -15.81 3.68
C LEU A 4 -17.40 -16.82 3.49
N LEU A 5 -17.51 -17.67 2.46
CA LEU A 5 -16.64 -18.85 2.29
C LEU A 5 -15.80 -18.80 1.02
N ALA A 6 -16.06 -17.86 0.12
CA ALA A 6 -15.32 -17.71 -1.14
C ALA A 6 -15.08 -16.25 -1.46
N ASN A 7 -13.90 -15.95 -1.98
CA ASN A 7 -13.63 -14.67 -2.60
C ASN A 7 -14.04 -14.75 -4.09
N PRO A 8 -15.14 -14.08 -4.51
CA PRO A 8 -15.66 -14.21 -5.88
C PRO A 8 -14.70 -13.65 -6.96
N VAL A 9 -13.66 -12.90 -6.57
CA VAL A 9 -12.66 -12.36 -7.51
C VAL A 9 -11.70 -13.45 -7.97
N ILE A 10 -11.35 -14.38 -7.08
CA ILE A 10 -10.29 -15.38 -7.33
C ILE A 10 -10.76 -16.82 -7.14
N GLN A 11 -11.97 -17.02 -6.65
CA GLN A 11 -12.51 -18.35 -6.33
C GLN A 11 -13.90 -18.53 -6.94
N THR A 12 -14.16 -19.71 -7.44
CA THR A 12 -15.49 -20.16 -7.80
C THR A 12 -15.96 -21.16 -6.74
N ALA A 13 -17.14 -20.93 -6.18
CA ALA A 13 -17.72 -21.83 -5.20
C ALA A 13 -19.01 -22.44 -5.74
N SER A 14 -19.19 -23.73 -5.49
CA SER A 14 -20.43 -24.44 -5.76
C SER A 14 -20.94 -25.09 -4.48
N VAL A 15 -22.22 -24.91 -4.20
CA VAL A 15 -22.89 -25.56 -3.07
C VAL A 15 -23.84 -26.60 -3.62
N VAL A 16 -23.56 -27.84 -3.32
CA VAL A 16 -24.35 -29.00 -3.79
C VAL A 16 -24.75 -29.88 -2.61
N THR A 17 -25.83 -30.62 -2.73
CA THR A 17 -26.17 -31.59 -1.73
C THR A 17 -25.24 -32.80 -1.79
N LEU A 18 -25.15 -33.57 -0.69
CA LEU A 18 -24.37 -34.81 -0.67
C LEU A 18 -24.82 -35.81 -1.76
N GLY A 19 -26.13 -35.86 -2.06
CA GLY A 19 -26.66 -36.73 -3.10
C GLY A 19 -26.20 -36.35 -4.51
N GLU A 20 -26.19 -35.06 -4.79
CA GLU A 20 -25.65 -34.49 -6.04
C GLU A 20 -24.14 -34.72 -6.16
N TRP A 21 -23.41 -34.57 -5.06
CA TRP A 21 -21.96 -34.80 -5.01
C TRP A 21 -21.60 -36.27 -5.31
N ILE A 22 -22.30 -37.24 -4.75
CA ILE A 22 -22.02 -38.66 -4.94
C ILE A 22 -22.37 -39.12 -6.37
N GLY A 23 -23.32 -38.44 -7.02
CA GLY A 23 -23.76 -38.79 -8.38
C GLY A 23 -23.12 -37.99 -9.51
N ALA A 24 -22.32 -36.99 -9.18
CA ALA A 24 -21.68 -36.11 -10.15
C ALA A 24 -20.17 -36.35 -10.23
N ASP A 25 -19.60 -36.11 -11.41
CA ASP A 25 -18.15 -35.86 -11.59
C ASP A 25 -17.98 -34.35 -11.59
N PRO A 26 -17.72 -33.73 -10.41
CA PRO A 26 -17.68 -32.29 -10.33
C PRO A 26 -16.47 -31.77 -11.10
N ASP A 27 -16.67 -30.77 -11.94
CA ASP A 27 -15.57 -30.05 -12.60
C ASP A 27 -14.80 -29.27 -11.55
N LEU A 28 -13.66 -29.80 -11.12
CA LEU A 28 -12.68 -29.19 -10.22
C LEU A 28 -11.59 -28.46 -10.99
N SER A 29 -11.74 -28.24 -12.28
CA SER A 29 -10.76 -27.50 -13.07
C SER A 29 -10.64 -26.06 -12.55
N VAL A 30 -9.42 -25.58 -12.45
CA VAL A 30 -9.18 -24.17 -12.14
C VAL A 30 -9.77 -23.33 -13.27
N PRO A 31 -10.66 -22.37 -12.97
CA PRO A 31 -11.21 -21.49 -13.98
C PRO A 31 -10.10 -20.87 -14.83
N LYS A 32 -10.09 -21.15 -16.11
CA LYS A 32 -9.20 -20.45 -17.03
C LYS A 32 -9.86 -19.12 -17.35
N VAL A 33 -9.18 -18.04 -17.01
CA VAL A 33 -9.54 -16.73 -17.57
C VAL A 33 -9.27 -16.82 -19.06
N ALA A 34 -10.32 -17.06 -19.85
CA ALA A 34 -10.25 -16.89 -21.30
C ALA A 34 -9.90 -15.43 -21.53
N GLY A 35 -8.89 -15.17 -22.40
CA GLY A 35 -8.44 -13.81 -22.67
C GLY A 35 -9.62 -12.92 -23.00
N GLY A 36 -9.96 -12.01 -22.09
CA GLY A 36 -10.95 -10.99 -22.34
C GLY A 36 -10.48 -10.07 -23.46
N GLN A 37 -11.41 -9.34 -24.04
CA GLN A 37 -11.06 -8.20 -24.87
C GLN A 37 -10.06 -7.33 -24.10
N THR A 38 -9.07 -6.80 -24.79
CA THR A 38 -8.19 -5.79 -24.18
C THR A 38 -9.09 -4.69 -23.62
N PRO A 39 -9.02 -4.41 -22.31
CA PRO A 39 -9.85 -3.36 -21.75
C PRO A 39 -9.58 -2.05 -22.49
N GLU A 40 -10.64 -1.41 -22.96
CA GLU A 40 -10.54 -0.10 -23.58
C GLU A 40 -10.54 0.96 -22.48
N ALA A 41 -9.65 1.95 -22.58
CA ALA A 41 -9.67 3.10 -21.71
C ALA A 41 -10.90 3.97 -22.05
N LEU A 42 -11.69 4.30 -21.05
CA LEU A 42 -12.92 5.07 -21.20
C LEU A 42 -12.65 6.56 -20.96
N GLY A 43 -13.06 7.41 -21.90
CA GLY A 43 -13.04 8.87 -21.68
C GLY A 43 -14.08 9.29 -20.64
N ILE A 44 -13.67 10.11 -19.68
CA ILE A 44 -14.50 10.61 -18.58
C ILE A 44 -14.74 12.10 -18.76
N ASP A 45 -15.97 12.48 -19.04
CA ASP A 45 -16.36 13.88 -19.21
C ASP A 45 -16.33 14.63 -17.87
N LEU A 46 -15.44 15.61 -17.75
CA LEU A 46 -15.30 16.49 -16.59
C LEU A 46 -15.94 17.88 -16.80
N SER A 47 -16.68 18.11 -17.88
CA SER A 47 -17.27 19.41 -18.20
C SER A 47 -18.47 19.78 -17.33
N GLY A 48 -18.98 18.84 -16.55
CA GLY A 48 -20.13 18.99 -15.67
C GLY A 48 -19.93 19.96 -14.50
N PRO A 49 -21.01 20.27 -13.76
CA PRO A 49 -20.96 21.11 -12.58
C PRO A 49 -20.17 20.43 -11.43
N ASP A 50 -19.84 21.22 -10.41
CA ASP A 50 -19.04 20.77 -9.25
C ASP A 50 -19.60 19.52 -8.55
N GLU A 51 -20.91 19.38 -8.50
CA GLU A 51 -21.56 18.19 -7.91
C GLU A 51 -21.28 16.92 -8.71
N GLU A 52 -21.23 17.01 -10.04
CA GLU A 52 -20.91 15.91 -10.93
C GLU A 52 -19.42 15.52 -10.82
N LEU A 53 -18.52 16.49 -10.71
CA LEU A 53 -17.11 16.25 -10.45
C LEU A 53 -16.89 15.45 -9.14
N LEU A 54 -17.59 15.84 -8.07
CA LEU A 54 -17.54 15.12 -6.79
C LEU A 54 -18.17 13.71 -6.89
N LYS A 55 -19.21 13.56 -7.70
CA LYS A 55 -19.83 12.26 -7.96
C LYS A 55 -18.87 11.34 -8.69
N ILE A 56 -18.22 11.81 -9.75
CA ILE A 56 -17.19 11.06 -10.49
C ILE A 56 -16.07 10.61 -9.54
N SER A 57 -15.58 11.52 -8.69
CA SER A 57 -14.55 11.18 -7.71
C SER A 57 -14.99 10.09 -6.73
N ARG A 58 -16.23 10.14 -6.23
CA ARG A 58 -16.76 9.11 -5.31
C ARG A 58 -16.99 7.76 -6.00
N GLU A 59 -17.68 7.77 -7.15
CA GLU A 59 -18.01 6.54 -7.88
C GLU A 59 -16.76 5.86 -8.45
N GLY A 60 -15.76 6.64 -8.86
CA GLY A 60 -14.43 6.14 -9.29
C GLY A 60 -13.48 5.81 -8.14
N MET A 61 -13.90 5.98 -6.88
CA MET A 61 -13.03 5.77 -5.69
C MET A 61 -11.70 6.55 -5.75
N LEU A 62 -11.71 7.73 -6.36
CA LEU A 62 -10.51 8.53 -6.59
C LEU A 62 -10.02 9.27 -5.33
N ALA A 63 -10.90 9.47 -4.35
CA ALA A 63 -10.62 10.23 -3.13
C ALA A 63 -10.07 11.65 -3.38
N LEU A 64 -10.43 12.26 -4.52
CA LEU A 64 -10.09 13.62 -4.89
C LEU A 64 -11.15 14.59 -4.40
N ASN A 65 -10.72 15.72 -3.85
CA ASN A 65 -11.61 16.80 -3.45
C ASN A 65 -11.99 17.68 -4.65
N LEU A 66 -12.97 18.59 -4.46
CA LEU A 66 -13.47 19.43 -5.53
C LEU A 66 -12.38 20.26 -6.22
N ARG A 67 -11.46 20.86 -5.47
CA ARG A 67 -10.38 21.68 -6.04
C ARG A 67 -9.42 20.85 -6.88
N GLU A 68 -9.15 19.63 -6.46
CA GLU A 68 -8.32 18.69 -7.21
C GLU A 68 -9.01 18.27 -8.50
N MET A 69 -10.30 17.94 -8.46
CA MET A 69 -11.09 17.61 -9.64
C MET A 69 -11.18 18.78 -10.62
N GLN A 70 -11.38 20.00 -10.12
CA GLN A 70 -11.37 21.21 -10.94
C GLN A 70 -10.02 21.46 -11.59
N ALA A 71 -8.91 21.29 -10.85
CA ALA A 71 -7.55 21.43 -11.39
C ALA A 71 -7.26 20.40 -12.50
N ILE A 72 -7.71 19.16 -12.33
CA ILE A 72 -7.60 18.11 -13.36
C ILE A 72 -8.41 18.50 -14.59
N ARG A 73 -9.69 18.89 -14.42
CA ARG A 73 -10.54 19.37 -15.50
C ARG A 73 -9.87 20.48 -16.30
N ASP A 74 -9.41 21.52 -15.60
CA ASP A 74 -8.83 22.71 -16.22
C ASP A 74 -7.53 22.37 -16.95
N HIS A 75 -6.71 21.46 -16.40
CA HIS A 75 -5.52 20.94 -17.06
C HIS A 75 -5.86 20.21 -18.38
N PHE A 76 -6.83 19.32 -18.37
CA PHE A 76 -7.20 18.58 -19.58
C PHE A 76 -7.82 19.49 -20.64
N ILE A 77 -8.67 20.46 -20.26
CA ILE A 77 -9.19 21.46 -21.18
C ILE A 77 -8.08 22.28 -21.83
N GLU A 78 -7.05 22.66 -21.09
CA GLU A 78 -5.92 23.45 -21.62
C GLU A 78 -4.97 22.57 -22.45
N SER A 79 -4.58 21.40 -21.93
CA SER A 79 -3.66 20.48 -22.59
C SER A 79 -4.22 19.91 -23.89
N ALA A 80 -5.52 19.63 -23.95
CA ALA A 80 -6.18 19.11 -25.13
C ALA A 80 -6.02 20.02 -26.36
N LYS A 81 -5.86 21.31 -26.13
CA LYS A 81 -5.63 22.30 -27.20
C LYS A 81 -4.23 22.18 -27.82
N HIS A 82 -3.23 21.70 -27.07
CA HIS A 82 -1.83 21.83 -27.39
C HIS A 82 -1.02 20.52 -27.42
N GLU A 83 -1.62 19.37 -27.07
CA GLU A 83 -0.92 18.07 -26.98
C GLU A 83 -1.08 17.21 -28.24
N PRO A 84 -0.15 17.28 -29.21
CA PRO A 84 -0.20 16.45 -30.42
C PRO A 84 -0.16 14.94 -30.13
N ARG A 85 0.48 14.54 -29.01
CA ARG A 85 0.60 13.12 -28.61
C ARG A 85 -0.74 12.49 -28.28
N ARG A 86 -1.64 13.20 -27.59
CA ARG A 86 -2.98 12.69 -27.29
C ARG A 86 -3.75 12.36 -28.55
N ARG A 87 -3.71 13.25 -29.56
CA ARG A 87 -4.35 13.01 -30.87
C ARG A 87 -3.74 11.83 -31.62
N HIS A 88 -2.41 11.69 -31.57
CA HIS A 88 -1.72 10.57 -32.19
C HIS A 88 -2.11 9.21 -31.58
N LEU A 89 -2.40 9.19 -30.29
CA LEU A 89 -2.89 8.01 -29.54
C LEU A 89 -4.41 7.81 -29.64
N GLY A 90 -5.12 8.66 -30.40
CA GLY A 90 -6.58 8.58 -30.50
C GLY A 90 -7.34 9.05 -29.26
N LEU A 91 -6.66 9.68 -28.30
CA LEU A 91 -7.27 10.19 -27.07
C LEU A 91 -7.94 11.56 -27.31
N GLY A 92 -9.12 11.73 -26.71
CA GLY A 92 -9.88 12.97 -26.74
C GLY A 92 -9.33 14.07 -25.84
N SER A 93 -10.15 15.12 -25.66
CA SER A 93 -9.89 16.22 -24.74
C SER A 93 -10.10 15.84 -23.28
N ASP A 94 -10.91 14.81 -23.02
CA ASP A 94 -11.22 14.37 -21.69
C ASP A 94 -10.17 13.38 -21.18
N PRO A 95 -9.93 13.33 -19.87
CA PRO A 95 -9.09 12.28 -19.31
C PRO A 95 -9.73 10.91 -19.52
N THR A 96 -8.91 9.90 -19.60
CA THR A 96 -9.39 8.52 -19.49
C THR A 96 -9.53 8.12 -18.01
N ASP A 97 -10.32 7.09 -17.74
CA ASP A 97 -10.41 6.45 -16.43
C ASP A 97 -9.04 6.07 -15.87
N VAL A 98 -8.14 5.55 -16.72
CA VAL A 98 -6.76 5.20 -16.35
C VAL A 98 -5.94 6.44 -15.97
N GLU A 99 -6.06 7.53 -16.72
CA GLU A 99 -5.36 8.78 -16.40
C GLU A 99 -5.86 9.38 -15.09
N LEU A 100 -7.18 9.33 -14.84
CA LEU A 100 -7.75 9.78 -13.56
C LEU A 100 -7.25 8.94 -12.38
N GLU A 101 -7.23 7.62 -12.54
CA GLU A 101 -6.71 6.72 -11.50
C GLU A 101 -5.23 7.00 -11.21
N CYS A 102 -4.38 7.15 -12.23
CA CYS A 102 -2.98 7.49 -12.06
C CYS A 102 -2.79 8.82 -11.32
N LEU A 103 -3.58 9.84 -11.67
CA LEU A 103 -3.54 11.14 -10.98
C LEU A 103 -4.02 11.02 -9.54
N ALA A 104 -5.13 10.31 -9.31
CA ALA A 104 -5.69 10.11 -7.99
C ALA A 104 -4.72 9.37 -7.06
N GLN A 105 -4.07 8.31 -7.53
CA GLN A 105 -3.06 7.58 -6.77
C GLN A 105 -1.87 8.46 -6.43
N THR A 106 -1.30 9.16 -7.42
CA THR A 106 -0.13 10.01 -7.18
C THR A 106 -0.42 11.22 -6.30
N TRP A 107 -1.66 11.71 -6.29
CA TRP A 107 -2.13 12.83 -5.45
C TRP A 107 -2.76 12.37 -4.14
N SER A 108 -2.87 11.08 -3.89
CA SER A 108 -3.43 10.56 -2.64
C SER A 108 -2.58 10.97 -1.43
N GLU A 109 -3.18 10.94 -0.25
CA GLU A 109 -2.43 11.12 1.00
C GLU A 109 -1.40 9.99 1.20
N HIS A 110 -1.68 8.81 0.65
CA HIS A 110 -0.76 7.66 0.67
C HIS A 110 0.54 7.93 -0.09
N CYS A 111 0.48 8.49 -1.32
CA CYS A 111 1.66 8.70 -2.16
C CYS A 111 2.27 10.10 -1.99
N LYS A 112 1.43 11.14 -1.93
CA LYS A 112 1.89 12.54 -1.86
C LYS A 112 2.16 13.01 -0.44
N HIS A 113 1.55 12.37 0.56
CA HIS A 113 1.62 12.80 1.97
C HIS A 113 1.27 14.29 2.12
N LYS A 114 0.09 14.67 1.62
CA LYS A 114 -0.32 16.08 1.50
C LYS A 114 -0.26 16.83 2.83
N ILE A 115 -0.73 16.23 3.91
CA ILE A 115 -0.71 16.82 5.25
C ILE A 115 0.72 16.95 5.77
N PHE A 116 1.54 15.89 5.66
CA PHE A 116 2.93 15.91 6.11
C PHE A 116 3.81 16.88 5.32
N ASN A 117 3.45 17.18 4.08
CA ASN A 117 4.17 18.11 3.22
C ASN A 117 3.53 19.51 3.15
N ALA A 118 2.41 19.73 3.83
CA ALA A 118 1.71 21.01 3.82
C ALA A 118 2.51 22.12 4.52
N THR A 119 2.17 23.36 4.18
CA THR A 119 2.50 24.52 5.00
C THR A 119 1.39 24.72 6.01
N ILE A 120 1.71 24.69 7.29
CA ILE A 120 0.77 24.74 8.41
C ILE A 120 1.07 25.96 9.25
N ASP A 121 0.08 26.82 9.44
CA ASP A 121 0.15 27.91 10.42
C ASP A 121 -0.36 27.36 11.75
N TYR A 122 0.59 27.09 12.66
CA TYR A 122 0.33 26.55 13.98
C TYR A 122 0.29 27.67 15.02
N ARG A 123 -0.66 27.60 15.92
CA ARG A 123 -0.74 28.51 17.09
C ARG A 123 -1.09 27.70 18.32
N GLU A 124 -0.26 27.79 19.33
CA GLU A 124 -0.55 27.22 20.64
C GLU A 124 -1.29 28.26 21.50
N MET A 125 -2.54 27.98 21.83
CA MET A 125 -3.42 28.87 22.59
C MET A 125 -3.46 30.31 21.98
N GLU A 126 -3.12 31.33 22.77
CA GLU A 126 -3.03 32.75 22.36
C GLU A 126 -1.59 33.16 21.91
N GLY A 127 -0.72 32.19 21.71
CA GLY A 127 0.67 32.42 21.32
C GLY A 127 0.83 32.96 19.89
N PRO A 128 2.06 33.28 19.47
CA PRO A 128 2.33 33.68 18.10
C PRO A 128 2.06 32.56 17.12
N VAL A 129 1.76 32.92 15.87
CA VAL A 129 1.66 31.94 14.79
C VAL A 129 3.06 31.52 14.37
N GLU A 130 3.30 30.20 14.36
CA GLU A 130 4.46 29.57 13.77
C GLU A 130 4.09 28.93 12.43
N THR A 131 4.77 29.27 11.35
CA THR A 131 4.57 28.64 10.04
C THR A 131 5.50 27.45 9.88
N ILE A 132 4.94 26.23 9.94
CA ILE A 132 5.66 24.96 9.75
C ILE A 132 5.57 24.59 8.26
N ARG A 133 6.73 24.48 7.61
CA ARG A 133 6.80 24.04 6.21
C ARG A 133 7.19 22.59 6.14
N SER A 134 6.22 21.70 5.90
CA SER A 134 6.37 20.25 5.93
C SER A 134 6.73 19.70 7.32
N ILE A 135 5.78 19.09 7.99
CA ILE A 135 6.00 18.35 9.24
C ILE A 135 7.09 17.29 9.04
N PHE A 136 7.05 16.59 7.90
CA PHE A 136 8.04 15.56 7.56
C PHE A 136 9.46 16.11 7.52
N LYS A 137 9.68 17.19 6.75
CA LYS A 137 11.03 17.78 6.62
C LYS A 137 11.53 18.40 7.92
N THR A 138 10.64 19.07 8.66
CA THR A 138 11.01 19.80 9.86
C THR A 138 11.27 18.87 11.04
N TYR A 139 10.36 17.93 11.33
CA TYR A 139 10.39 17.18 12.58
C TYR A 139 10.85 15.73 12.42
N ILE A 140 10.68 15.11 11.25
CA ILE A 140 11.09 13.71 11.03
C ILE A 140 12.49 13.68 10.40
N ARG A 141 12.59 14.18 9.18
CA ARG A 141 13.88 14.22 8.48
C ARG A 141 14.89 15.12 9.16
N GLY A 142 14.47 16.32 9.58
CA GLY A 142 15.33 17.26 10.28
C GLY A 142 15.86 16.74 11.60
N ALA A 143 15.07 15.98 12.37
CA ALA A 143 15.55 15.34 13.60
C ALA A 143 16.59 14.26 13.29
N THR A 144 16.34 13.41 12.27
CA THR A 144 17.27 12.36 11.85
C THR A 144 18.63 12.95 11.41
N GLU A 145 18.58 13.93 10.51
CA GLU A 145 19.80 14.63 10.03
C GLU A 145 20.50 15.41 11.17
N GLY A 146 19.74 16.02 12.07
CA GLY A 146 20.28 16.74 13.22
C GLY A 146 21.05 15.85 14.19
N VAL A 147 20.52 14.65 14.48
CA VAL A 147 21.22 13.67 15.33
C VAL A 147 22.49 13.16 14.65
N ASP A 148 22.43 12.84 13.36
CA ASP A 148 23.59 12.37 12.60
C ASP A 148 24.70 13.44 12.54
N ASN A 149 24.33 14.69 12.28
CA ASN A 149 25.25 15.81 12.29
C ASN A 149 25.95 15.97 13.67
N GLN A 150 25.22 15.84 14.78
CA GLN A 150 25.81 15.88 16.12
C GLN A 150 26.83 14.75 16.34
N VAL A 151 26.55 13.54 15.86
CA VAL A 151 27.50 12.43 15.93
C VAL A 151 28.77 12.75 15.16
N VAL A 152 28.67 13.31 13.96
CA VAL A 152 29.81 13.68 13.12
C VAL A 152 30.60 14.83 13.75
N GLU A 153 29.96 15.86 14.28
CA GLU A 153 30.58 17.00 14.98
C GLU A 153 31.38 16.57 16.24
N GLN A 154 30.93 15.48 16.89
CA GLN A 154 31.63 14.88 18.03
C GLN A 154 32.77 13.94 17.61
N GLY A 155 33.10 13.87 16.32
CA GLY A 155 34.16 13.04 15.77
C GLY A 155 33.78 11.61 15.45
N GLY A 156 32.48 11.29 15.49
CA GLY A 156 31.93 10.02 14.98
C GLY A 156 31.81 10.01 13.46
N ARG A 157 31.39 8.87 12.91
CA ARG A 157 31.04 8.73 11.50
C ARG A 157 29.52 8.83 11.33
N SER A 158 29.05 9.37 10.19
CA SER A 158 27.66 9.26 9.81
C SER A 158 27.26 7.80 9.73
N TRP A 159 26.12 7.49 10.31
CA TRP A 159 25.53 6.15 10.28
C TRP A 159 24.41 6.02 9.24
N LEU A 160 24.00 7.13 8.63
CA LEU A 160 22.98 7.18 7.58
C LEU A 160 23.61 6.77 6.23
N VAL A 161 23.04 5.73 5.60
CA VAL A 161 23.46 5.27 4.28
C VAL A 161 22.43 5.69 3.23
N SER A 162 21.18 5.26 3.39
CA SER A 162 20.07 5.60 2.51
C SER A 162 18.81 5.76 3.36
N VAL A 163 18.36 7.00 3.55
CA VAL A 163 17.21 7.30 4.42
C VAL A 163 16.26 8.26 3.73
N PHE A 164 14.97 7.90 3.70
CA PHE A 164 13.85 8.66 3.12
C PHE A 164 13.85 8.81 1.59
N HIS A 165 14.55 8.00 0.84
CA HIS A 165 14.55 8.11 -0.62
C HIS A 165 14.59 6.78 -1.39
N ASP A 166 14.88 5.66 -0.76
CA ASP A 166 14.78 4.32 -1.36
C ASP A 166 13.60 3.56 -0.74
N ASN A 167 13.35 2.33 -1.16
CA ASN A 167 12.26 1.49 -0.69
C ASN A 167 12.33 1.21 0.81
N ALA A 168 13.55 1.07 1.36
CA ALA A 168 13.77 0.93 2.79
C ALA A 168 14.92 1.84 3.27
N GLY A 169 14.95 2.14 4.57
CA GLY A 169 16.06 2.82 5.20
C GLY A 169 17.27 1.89 5.37
N ALA A 170 18.47 2.40 5.09
CA ALA A 170 19.73 1.70 5.30
C ALA A 170 20.65 2.51 6.21
N VAL A 171 21.24 1.82 7.20
CA VAL A 171 22.21 2.42 8.14
C VAL A 171 23.45 1.55 8.21
N THR A 172 24.59 2.15 8.51
CA THR A 172 25.85 1.44 8.67
C THR A 172 25.78 0.51 9.88
N PHE A 173 26.21 -0.73 9.71
CA PHE A 173 26.38 -1.68 10.81
C PHE A 173 27.87 -1.92 11.08
N ASP A 174 28.61 -2.38 10.06
CA ASP A 174 30.06 -2.57 10.08
C ASP A 174 30.67 -2.24 8.71
N ASP A 175 31.92 -2.67 8.47
CA ASP A 175 32.62 -2.41 7.20
C ASP A 175 32.17 -3.36 6.06
N GLU A 176 31.36 -4.37 6.34
CA GLU A 176 30.93 -5.39 5.39
C GLU A 176 29.44 -5.26 5.03
N ILE A 177 28.60 -4.86 6.00
CA ILE A 177 27.14 -4.77 5.81
C ILE A 177 26.53 -3.48 6.33
N HIS A 178 25.44 -3.09 5.68
CA HIS A 178 24.46 -2.15 6.18
C HIS A 178 23.24 -2.89 6.71
N LEU A 179 22.61 -2.39 7.77
CA LEU A 179 21.29 -2.85 8.17
C LEU A 179 20.23 -2.11 7.38
N VAL A 180 19.28 -2.86 6.86
CA VAL A 180 18.11 -2.34 6.17
C VAL A 180 16.88 -2.59 7.01
N TYR A 181 16.01 -1.58 7.15
CA TYR A 181 14.76 -1.71 7.89
C TYR A 181 13.62 -1.04 7.16
N LYS A 182 12.54 -1.79 6.98
CA LYS A 182 11.28 -1.29 6.43
C LYS A 182 10.13 -1.59 7.36
N VAL A 183 9.22 -0.65 7.47
CA VAL A 183 7.97 -0.80 8.21
C VAL A 183 6.81 -0.28 7.39
N GLU A 184 5.69 -0.98 7.48
CA GLU A 184 4.44 -0.60 6.86
C GLU A 184 3.27 -0.84 7.80
N THR A 185 2.19 -0.08 7.62
CA THR A 185 0.91 -0.36 8.26
C THR A 185 -0.10 -0.79 7.21
N HIS A 186 -0.83 -1.85 7.47
CA HIS A 186 -1.83 -2.41 6.56
C HIS A 186 -3.21 -2.44 7.23
N ASN A 187 -3.69 -1.26 7.63
CA ASN A 187 -4.83 -1.08 8.55
C ASN A 187 -6.18 -1.31 7.88
N SER A 188 -6.51 -0.52 6.84
CA SER A 188 -7.79 -0.63 6.12
C SER A 188 -7.99 -1.98 5.46
N PRO A 189 -6.99 -2.55 4.75
CA PRO A 189 -7.11 -3.89 4.20
C PRO A 189 -7.38 -4.95 5.27
N SER A 190 -6.70 -4.88 6.42
CA SER A 190 -6.91 -5.83 7.52
C SER A 190 -8.24 -5.65 8.25
N ALA A 191 -8.85 -4.47 8.17
CA ALA A 191 -10.21 -4.26 8.69
C ALA A 191 -11.27 -4.93 7.81
N LEU A 192 -11.05 -4.97 6.50
CA LEU A 192 -11.99 -5.53 5.51
C LEU A 192 -11.80 -7.03 5.30
N ASP A 193 -10.57 -7.46 5.11
CA ASP A 193 -10.15 -8.86 5.00
C ASP A 193 -8.95 -9.10 5.93
N PRO A 194 -9.18 -9.53 7.17
CA PRO A 194 -8.12 -9.63 8.17
C PRO A 194 -6.95 -10.52 7.75
N TYR A 195 -7.22 -11.66 7.15
CA TYR A 195 -6.19 -12.60 6.68
C TYR A 195 -5.47 -12.08 5.44
N GLY A 196 -6.23 -11.77 4.38
CA GLY A 196 -5.69 -11.31 3.10
C GLY A 196 -4.95 -9.97 3.23
N GLY A 197 -5.51 -9.04 3.99
CA GLY A 197 -4.88 -7.77 4.27
C GLY A 197 -3.58 -7.90 5.05
N ALA A 198 -3.53 -8.77 6.06
CA ALA A 198 -2.33 -8.95 6.87
C ALA A 198 -1.21 -9.71 6.16
N ILE A 199 -1.53 -10.79 5.43
CA ILE A 199 -0.53 -11.52 4.64
C ILE A 199 0.12 -10.62 3.58
N THR A 200 -0.68 -9.76 2.94
CA THR A 200 -0.18 -8.76 1.99
C THR A 200 0.72 -7.73 2.67
N GLY A 201 0.42 -7.35 3.92
CA GLY A 201 1.29 -6.49 4.72
C GLY A 201 2.70 -7.06 4.88
N ILE A 202 2.83 -8.36 5.14
CA ILE A 202 4.13 -9.04 5.22
C ILE A 202 4.78 -9.16 3.83
N VAL A 203 4.05 -9.56 2.82
CA VAL A 203 4.57 -9.65 1.45
C VAL A 203 5.05 -8.29 0.95
N GLY A 204 4.30 -7.24 1.22
CA GLY A 204 4.66 -5.86 0.86
C GLY A 204 5.92 -5.38 1.56
N VAL A 205 5.99 -5.54 2.88
CA VAL A 205 7.14 -5.07 3.67
C VAL A 205 8.42 -5.86 3.36
N ASN A 206 8.33 -7.09 2.89
CA ASN A 206 9.48 -7.89 2.44
C ASN A 206 9.99 -7.44 1.07
N ARG A 207 9.11 -7.01 0.16
CA ARG A 207 9.53 -6.54 -1.18
C ARG A 207 10.40 -5.30 -1.14
N ASP A 208 10.19 -4.43 -0.18
CA ASP A 208 10.91 -3.17 -0.11
C ASP A 208 12.41 -3.34 0.15
N PRO A 209 12.87 -4.13 1.15
CA PRO A 209 14.29 -4.46 1.27
C PRO A 209 14.85 -5.23 0.08
N PHE A 210 14.11 -6.13 -0.54
CA PHE A 210 14.54 -6.78 -1.79
C PHE A 210 14.81 -5.75 -2.90
N GLY A 211 14.02 -4.68 -2.96
CA GLY A 211 14.18 -3.60 -3.91
C GLY A 211 15.11 -2.48 -3.46
N THR A 212 15.70 -2.54 -2.26
CA THR A 212 16.58 -1.48 -1.73
C THR A 212 18.00 -1.65 -2.27
N GLY A 213 18.57 -0.59 -2.81
CA GLY A 213 19.88 -0.65 -3.44
C GLY A 213 19.95 -1.75 -4.49
N ARG A 214 20.93 -2.64 -4.36
CA ARG A 214 21.12 -3.81 -5.22
C ARG A 214 20.47 -5.09 -4.71
N GLY A 215 19.64 -4.96 -3.66
CA GLY A 215 18.89 -6.02 -3.01
C GLY A 215 19.49 -6.45 -1.67
N ALA A 216 18.67 -6.41 -0.63
CA ALA A 216 19.04 -6.85 0.71
C ALA A 216 18.56 -8.28 0.97
N ASP A 217 19.36 -9.03 1.76
CA ASP A 217 18.96 -10.31 2.33
C ASP A 217 18.07 -10.08 3.55
N LEU A 218 16.93 -10.76 3.62
CA LEU A 218 15.98 -10.62 4.73
C LEU A 218 16.38 -11.50 5.91
N LEU A 219 16.50 -10.90 7.08
CA LEU A 219 16.94 -11.58 8.30
C LEU A 219 15.78 -11.94 9.22
N SER A 220 14.83 -11.00 9.41
CA SER A 220 13.75 -11.20 10.37
C SER A 220 12.56 -10.28 10.08
N ASN A 221 11.34 -10.81 10.27
CA ASN A 221 10.14 -10.00 10.35
C ASN A 221 9.81 -9.60 11.79
N VAL A 222 9.11 -8.48 11.94
CA VAL A 222 8.51 -8.02 13.19
C VAL A 222 7.08 -7.60 12.93
N TRP A 223 6.24 -7.63 13.96
CA TRP A 223 4.85 -7.19 13.85
C TRP A 223 4.36 -6.52 15.12
N GLY A 224 3.33 -5.70 15.00
CA GLY A 224 2.66 -5.06 16.12
C GLY A 224 1.22 -4.73 15.77
N TYR A 225 0.31 -4.99 16.72
CA TYR A 225 -1.11 -4.75 16.50
C TYR A 225 -1.69 -3.85 17.58
N CYS A 226 -2.65 -3.00 17.16
CA CYS A 226 -3.57 -2.36 18.06
C CYS A 226 -4.99 -2.72 17.64
N PHE A 227 -5.71 -3.40 18.52
CA PHE A 227 -7.09 -3.86 18.30
C PHE A 227 -8.01 -3.38 19.41
N ALA A 228 -9.31 -3.36 19.16
CA ALA A 228 -10.27 -3.42 20.26
C ALA A 228 -10.22 -4.82 20.91
N SER A 229 -10.73 -4.90 22.13
CA SER A 229 -10.71 -6.16 22.89
C SER A 229 -11.31 -7.32 22.12
N PRO A 230 -10.65 -8.48 22.02
CA PRO A 230 -11.24 -9.67 21.40
C PRO A 230 -12.43 -10.23 22.19
N PHE A 231 -12.65 -9.75 23.42
CA PHE A 231 -13.77 -10.05 24.28
C PHE A 231 -14.83 -8.93 24.28
N TYR A 232 -14.90 -8.16 23.19
CA TYR A 232 -15.91 -7.11 23.04
C TYR A 232 -17.30 -7.71 22.97
N GLU A 233 -18.22 -7.22 23.80
CA GLU A 233 -19.62 -7.69 23.91
C GLU A 233 -20.63 -6.61 23.49
N GLY A 234 -20.16 -5.43 23.06
CA GLY A 234 -21.03 -4.33 22.65
C GLY A 234 -21.61 -4.53 21.24
N GLU A 235 -22.59 -3.68 20.92
CA GLU A 235 -23.12 -3.63 19.56
C GLU A 235 -22.03 -3.13 18.58
N LEU A 236 -21.95 -3.78 17.43
CA LEU A 236 -21.05 -3.38 16.36
C LEU A 236 -21.81 -2.52 15.35
N PRO A 237 -21.25 -1.40 14.90
CA PRO A 237 -21.75 -0.71 13.74
C PRO A 237 -21.84 -1.66 12.54
N LYS A 238 -22.84 -1.44 11.69
CA LYS A 238 -23.05 -2.26 10.50
C LYS A 238 -21.81 -2.21 9.59
N GLY A 239 -21.42 -3.36 9.07
CA GLY A 239 -20.24 -3.50 8.22
C GLY A 239 -18.93 -3.77 8.97
N LEU A 240 -18.87 -3.54 10.29
CA LEU A 240 -17.67 -3.88 11.06
C LEU A 240 -17.59 -5.36 11.42
N LEU A 241 -16.40 -5.92 11.30
CA LEU A 241 -16.10 -7.25 11.79
C LEU A 241 -15.85 -7.23 13.29
N HIS A 242 -16.21 -8.32 13.97
CA HIS A 242 -15.93 -8.46 15.39
C HIS A 242 -14.42 -8.41 15.67
N PRO A 243 -13.95 -7.68 16.72
CA PRO A 243 -12.53 -7.53 17.03
C PRO A 243 -11.76 -8.84 17.16
N LYS A 244 -12.39 -9.89 17.71
CA LYS A 244 -11.79 -11.23 17.77
C LYS A 244 -11.51 -11.79 16.37
N ARG A 245 -12.45 -11.63 15.43
CA ARG A 245 -12.27 -12.08 14.05
C ARG A 245 -11.14 -11.34 13.34
N ILE A 246 -11.08 -10.02 13.56
CA ILE A 246 -9.98 -9.19 13.02
C ILE A 246 -8.65 -9.67 13.58
N ARG A 247 -8.54 -9.75 14.91
CA ARG A 247 -7.31 -10.16 15.59
C ARG A 247 -6.83 -11.55 15.14
N ASP A 248 -7.71 -12.53 15.14
CA ASP A 248 -7.35 -13.91 14.82
C ASP A 248 -6.96 -14.05 13.34
N GLY A 249 -7.68 -13.39 12.43
CA GLY A 249 -7.37 -13.40 11.00
C GLY A 249 -6.06 -12.67 10.68
N VAL A 250 -5.84 -11.50 11.26
CA VAL A 250 -4.58 -10.75 11.12
C VAL A 250 -3.40 -11.57 11.60
N HIS A 251 -3.50 -12.14 12.80
CA HIS A 251 -2.42 -12.93 13.37
C HIS A 251 -2.08 -14.14 12.51
N LEU A 252 -3.09 -14.86 12.00
CA LEU A 252 -2.88 -15.99 11.10
C LEU A 252 -2.23 -15.54 9.78
N GLY A 253 -2.72 -14.45 9.15
CA GLY A 253 -2.16 -13.94 7.90
C GLY A 253 -0.70 -13.49 8.03
N VAL A 254 -0.35 -12.85 9.14
CA VAL A 254 1.03 -12.45 9.41
C VAL A 254 1.91 -13.70 9.60
N ILE A 255 1.50 -14.67 10.42
CA ILE A 255 2.27 -15.91 10.64
C ILE A 255 2.49 -16.66 9.32
N ASP A 256 1.44 -16.84 8.55
CA ASP A 256 1.53 -17.57 7.27
C ASP A 256 2.43 -16.81 6.27
N GLY A 257 2.33 -15.48 6.23
CA GLY A 257 3.18 -14.64 5.38
C GLY A 257 4.68 -14.85 5.65
N GLY A 258 5.07 -14.86 6.93
CA GLY A 258 6.46 -15.12 7.31
C GLY A 258 6.89 -16.56 7.07
N ASN A 259 6.05 -17.54 7.45
CA ASN A 259 6.34 -18.96 7.27
C ASN A 259 6.52 -19.33 5.79
N GLN A 260 5.62 -18.84 4.93
CA GLN A 260 5.69 -19.10 3.49
C GLN A 260 6.85 -18.36 2.81
N SER A 261 7.24 -17.21 3.33
CA SER A 261 8.44 -16.48 2.87
C SER A 261 9.73 -17.11 3.40
N GLY A 262 9.66 -17.95 4.42
CA GLY A 262 10.83 -18.52 5.10
C GLY A 262 11.61 -17.51 5.93
N ILE A 263 10.98 -16.42 6.37
CA ILE A 263 11.58 -15.36 7.18
C ILE A 263 11.13 -15.52 8.64
N PRO A 264 12.05 -15.69 9.61
CA PRO A 264 11.69 -15.85 11.01
C PRO A 264 11.15 -14.55 11.62
N TYR A 265 10.29 -14.66 12.64
CA TYR A 265 9.85 -13.51 13.43
C TYR A 265 10.80 -13.30 14.61
N GLY A 266 11.34 -12.07 14.70
CA GLY A 266 12.20 -11.66 15.81
C GLY A 266 11.40 -11.14 17.01
N ARG A 267 10.29 -10.43 16.76
CA ARG A 267 9.46 -9.82 17.79
C ARG A 267 8.05 -9.52 17.30
N GLY A 268 7.08 -9.57 18.23
CA GLY A 268 5.73 -9.08 18.02
C GLY A 268 5.07 -8.63 19.31
N TRP A 269 4.00 -7.82 19.21
CA TRP A 269 3.20 -7.36 20.35
C TRP A 269 1.75 -7.07 19.97
N GLU A 270 0.86 -7.12 20.95
CA GLU A 270 -0.54 -6.72 20.82
C GLU A 270 -0.88 -5.67 21.89
N ILE A 271 -1.61 -4.65 21.49
CA ILE A 271 -2.18 -3.62 22.36
C ILE A 271 -3.69 -3.59 22.15
N PHE A 272 -4.45 -3.53 23.22
CA PHE A 272 -5.91 -3.49 23.16
C PHE A 272 -6.43 -2.16 23.68
N ASP A 273 -7.19 -1.44 22.84
CA ASP A 273 -7.82 -0.18 23.19
C ASP A 273 -9.10 0.00 22.36
N SER A 274 -10.19 0.46 22.99
CA SER A 274 -11.50 0.60 22.35
C SER A 274 -11.52 1.56 21.16
N ARG A 275 -10.56 2.47 21.05
CA ARG A 275 -10.42 3.39 19.92
C ARG A 275 -10.12 2.67 18.61
N TYR A 276 -9.62 1.44 18.64
CA TYR A 276 -9.34 0.62 17.46
C TYR A 276 -10.52 -0.28 17.04
N LEU A 277 -11.73 -0.01 17.55
CA LEU A 277 -12.92 -0.79 17.19
C LEU A 277 -13.26 -0.66 15.69
N GLY A 278 -13.22 0.56 15.16
CA GLY A 278 -13.57 0.83 13.78
C GLY A 278 -12.47 0.50 12.77
N LYS A 279 -11.21 0.67 13.19
CA LYS A 279 -10.05 0.44 12.32
C LYS A 279 -8.85 0.00 13.16
N PRO A 280 -8.34 -1.21 12.97
CA PRO A 280 -7.14 -1.67 13.67
C PRO A 280 -5.90 -0.94 13.17
N LEU A 281 -4.82 -0.99 13.96
CA LEU A 281 -3.47 -0.77 13.45
C LEU A 281 -2.80 -2.13 13.30
N VAL A 282 -2.33 -2.40 12.10
CA VAL A 282 -1.57 -3.62 11.77
C VAL A 282 -0.23 -3.18 11.21
N PHE A 283 0.79 -3.29 12.03
CA PHE A 283 2.17 -2.93 11.72
C PHE A 283 2.93 -4.20 11.33
N CYS A 284 3.62 -4.14 10.22
CA CYS A 284 4.56 -5.15 9.74
C CYS A 284 5.93 -4.50 9.51
N GLY A 285 6.98 -5.22 9.84
CA GLY A 285 8.35 -4.75 9.64
C GLY A 285 9.27 -5.86 9.18
N THR A 286 10.35 -5.50 8.50
CA THR A 286 11.39 -6.40 8.02
C THR A 286 12.75 -5.80 8.26
N VAL A 287 13.64 -6.59 8.86
CA VAL A 287 15.06 -6.30 9.00
C VAL A 287 15.82 -7.10 7.96
N GLY A 288 16.74 -6.47 7.27
CA GLY A 288 17.61 -7.08 6.28
C GLY A 288 19.06 -6.63 6.41
N SER A 289 19.95 -7.30 5.72
CA SER A 289 21.34 -6.91 5.54
C SER A 289 21.63 -6.62 4.07
N LEU A 290 22.36 -5.56 3.82
CA LEU A 290 22.78 -5.15 2.49
C LEU A 290 24.31 -5.09 2.48
N PRO A 291 25.01 -5.87 1.66
CA PRO A 291 26.46 -5.77 1.56
C PRO A 291 26.91 -4.35 1.19
N VAL A 292 27.94 -3.83 1.85
CA VAL A 292 28.52 -2.51 1.55
C VAL A 292 28.97 -2.43 0.10
N THR A 293 29.44 -3.56 -0.45
CA THR A 293 29.89 -3.64 -1.85
C THR A 293 29.36 -4.91 -2.50
N ILE A 294 28.77 -4.77 -3.69
CA ILE A 294 28.32 -5.87 -4.56
C ILE A 294 28.96 -5.67 -5.93
N ASP A 295 29.72 -6.65 -6.42
CA ASP A 295 30.44 -6.60 -7.69
C ASP A 295 31.31 -5.34 -7.87
N GLY A 296 31.97 -4.91 -6.78
CA GLY A 296 32.84 -3.75 -6.77
C GLY A 296 32.13 -2.40 -6.82
N LYS A 297 30.83 -2.37 -6.58
CA LYS A 297 30.01 -1.15 -6.52
C LYS A 297 29.30 -1.03 -5.18
N PRO A 298 29.00 0.21 -4.71
CA PRO A 298 28.24 0.39 -3.49
C PRO A 298 26.90 -0.37 -3.51
N GLY A 299 26.61 -1.11 -2.45
CA GLY A 299 25.43 -1.96 -2.36
C GLY A 299 24.12 -1.18 -2.34
N GLU A 300 24.13 0.03 -1.77
CA GLU A 300 22.98 0.93 -1.69
C GLU A 300 22.65 1.64 -3.02
N GLU A 301 23.54 1.59 -4.01
CA GLU A 301 23.35 2.31 -5.26
C GLU A 301 22.64 1.45 -6.32
N LYS A 302 21.61 2.02 -6.94
CA LYS A 302 20.93 1.45 -8.11
C LYS A 302 20.56 2.57 -9.07
N TYR A 303 21.05 2.45 -10.30
CA TYR A 303 20.76 3.42 -11.35
C TYR A 303 20.41 2.71 -12.65
N PRO A 304 19.12 2.68 -13.06
CA PRO A 304 18.74 2.16 -14.35
C PRO A 304 19.32 3.08 -15.45
N ARG A 305 19.77 2.50 -16.54
CA ARG A 305 20.41 3.19 -17.66
C ARG A 305 19.58 3.03 -18.93
N PRO A 306 19.63 3.99 -19.85
CA PRO A 306 19.07 3.78 -21.19
C PRO A 306 19.63 2.51 -21.84
N GLY A 307 18.75 1.61 -22.24
CA GLY A 307 19.11 0.30 -22.80
C GLY A 307 19.01 -0.87 -21.82
N ASP A 308 18.83 -0.62 -20.53
CA ASP A 308 18.55 -1.69 -19.57
C ASP A 308 17.18 -2.32 -19.87
N ALA A 309 17.10 -3.64 -19.71
CA ALA A 309 15.84 -4.36 -19.88
C ALA A 309 14.92 -4.18 -18.66
N VAL A 310 13.66 -3.86 -18.91
CA VAL A 310 12.60 -3.91 -17.89
C VAL A 310 11.96 -5.29 -17.94
N ILE A 311 12.12 -6.05 -16.87
CA ILE A 311 11.62 -7.43 -16.78
C ILE A 311 10.55 -7.49 -15.71
N MET A 312 9.38 -8.05 -16.05
CA MET A 312 8.31 -8.34 -15.11
C MET A 312 8.38 -9.82 -14.74
N VAL A 313 8.49 -10.08 -13.44
CA VAL A 313 8.54 -11.45 -12.88
C VAL A 313 7.43 -11.62 -11.85
N GLY A 314 6.98 -12.86 -11.63
CA GLY A 314 6.00 -13.19 -10.61
C GLY A 314 4.73 -13.82 -11.14
N GLY A 315 3.68 -13.74 -10.35
CA GLY A 315 2.36 -14.27 -10.64
C GLY A 315 1.57 -13.42 -11.63
N ARG A 316 0.30 -13.80 -11.81
CA ARG A 316 -0.64 -13.04 -12.64
C ARG A 316 -0.90 -11.66 -12.03
N ILE A 317 -1.04 -10.67 -12.89
CA ILE A 317 -1.49 -9.33 -12.53
C ILE A 317 -2.98 -9.23 -12.81
N GLY A 318 -3.73 -8.75 -11.85
CA GLY A 318 -5.17 -8.48 -11.93
C GLY A 318 -5.51 -7.05 -11.48
N ALA A 319 -6.79 -6.77 -11.32
CA ALA A 319 -7.29 -5.48 -10.88
C ALA A 319 -7.45 -5.37 -9.35
N ASP A 320 -7.16 -6.44 -8.60
CA ASP A 320 -7.24 -6.44 -7.14
C ASP A 320 -6.24 -5.43 -6.55
N GLY A 321 -6.74 -4.60 -5.63
CA GLY A 321 -5.97 -3.53 -5.01
C GLY A 321 -5.73 -2.29 -5.88
N ILE A 322 -6.35 -2.18 -7.06
CA ILE A 322 -6.11 -1.05 -7.98
C ILE A 322 -6.44 0.30 -7.34
N HIS A 323 -7.45 0.37 -6.47
CA HIS A 323 -7.82 1.57 -5.71
C HIS A 323 -7.18 1.62 -4.30
N GLY A 324 -6.21 0.75 -4.02
CA GLY A 324 -5.62 0.63 -2.67
C GLY A 324 -4.99 1.92 -2.16
N ALA A 325 -4.25 2.64 -3.00
CA ALA A 325 -3.58 3.88 -2.62
C ALA A 325 -4.56 5.03 -2.33
N THR A 326 -5.63 5.16 -3.08
CA THR A 326 -6.65 6.19 -2.87
C THR A 326 -7.53 5.86 -1.68
N PHE A 327 -7.94 4.60 -1.57
CA PHE A 327 -8.85 4.11 -0.55
C PHE A 327 -8.21 4.00 0.85
N SER A 328 -6.91 3.70 0.95
CA SER A 328 -6.23 3.49 2.24
C SER A 328 -6.29 4.71 3.16
N SER A 329 -6.40 5.92 2.60
CA SER A 329 -6.49 7.19 3.32
C SER A 329 -7.93 7.62 3.62
N ALA A 330 -8.93 6.95 3.05
CA ALA A 330 -10.33 7.24 3.29
C ALA A 330 -10.82 6.64 4.63
N ALA A 331 -11.87 7.22 5.19
CA ALA A 331 -12.59 6.60 6.29
C ALA A 331 -13.32 5.34 5.78
N LEU A 332 -13.30 4.28 6.58
CA LEU A 332 -14.08 3.08 6.29
C LEU A 332 -15.56 3.35 6.55
N ASP A 333 -16.40 2.92 5.63
CA ASP A 333 -17.86 2.96 5.76
C ASP A 333 -18.50 1.66 5.23
N GLU A 334 -19.83 1.58 5.25
CA GLU A 334 -20.59 0.41 4.82
C GLU A 334 -20.42 0.07 3.32
N SER A 335 -19.99 1.03 2.50
CA SER A 335 -19.77 0.86 1.06
C SER A 335 -18.33 0.50 0.70
N SER A 336 -17.44 0.43 1.70
CA SER A 336 -16.01 0.14 1.50
C SER A 336 -15.81 -1.24 0.85
N PRO A 337 -15.25 -1.31 -0.37
CA PRO A 337 -15.20 -2.55 -1.12
C PRO A 337 -14.06 -3.46 -0.62
N ALA A 338 -14.38 -4.72 -0.32
CA ALA A 338 -13.35 -5.72 0.01
C ALA A 338 -12.37 -5.97 -1.16
N GLN A 339 -12.77 -5.67 -2.39
CA GLN A 339 -11.93 -5.76 -3.60
C GLN A 339 -10.74 -4.78 -3.60
N ALA A 340 -10.77 -3.74 -2.78
CA ALA A 340 -9.61 -2.84 -2.59
C ALA A 340 -8.44 -3.53 -1.86
N VAL A 341 -8.67 -4.73 -1.30
CA VAL A 341 -7.63 -5.51 -0.62
C VAL A 341 -6.84 -6.31 -1.65
N GLN A 342 -5.58 -5.95 -1.83
CA GLN A 342 -4.64 -6.75 -2.61
C GLN A 342 -4.35 -8.06 -1.87
N ILE A 343 -4.24 -9.18 -2.61
CA ILE A 343 -3.86 -10.47 -2.05
C ILE A 343 -2.41 -10.77 -2.45
N GLY A 344 -1.53 -10.78 -1.46
CA GLY A 344 -0.13 -11.12 -1.64
C GLY A 344 0.10 -12.64 -1.64
N ASP A 345 1.02 -13.11 -2.47
CA ASP A 345 1.46 -14.52 -2.50
C ASP A 345 2.93 -14.63 -2.06
N PRO A 346 3.17 -15.02 -0.80
CA PRO A 346 4.52 -15.12 -0.25
C PRO A 346 5.37 -16.19 -0.93
N ILE A 347 4.76 -17.29 -1.36
CA ILE A 347 5.48 -18.39 -2.02
C ILE A 347 6.00 -17.95 -3.38
N THR A 348 5.13 -17.35 -4.21
CA THR A 348 5.54 -16.78 -5.50
C THR A 348 6.66 -15.75 -5.32
N GLN A 349 6.52 -14.86 -4.33
CA GLN A 349 7.56 -13.87 -4.03
C GLN A 349 8.89 -14.52 -3.62
N LYS A 350 8.86 -15.59 -2.83
CA LYS A 350 10.07 -16.30 -2.41
C LYS A 350 10.77 -17.02 -3.55
N MET A 351 10.01 -17.48 -4.54
CA MET A 351 10.56 -18.21 -5.71
C MET A 351 11.21 -17.27 -6.75
N MET A 352 10.87 -15.99 -6.76
CA MET A 352 11.48 -14.98 -7.62
C MET A 352 12.83 -14.50 -7.11
#